data_7da2a45b006d0e9062aaf4d53bf3f29c
#
_entry.id   7da2a45b006d0e9062aaf4d53bf3f29c
#
_cell.length_a   1.000
_cell.length_b   1.000
_cell.length_c   1.000
_cell.angle_alpha   90.00
_cell.angle_beta   90.00
_cell.angle_gamma   90.00
#
_symmetry.space_group_name_H-M   'P 1'
#
loop_
_entity.id
_entity.type
_entity.pdbx_description
1 polymer ?
#
loop_
_entity_poly.entity_id
_entity_poly.type
_entity_poly.pdbx_seq_one_letter_code
_entity_poly.pdbx_strand_id
1 'polypeptide(L)'
;MDFKENRHYANKYGVELNEYLKHNFNYEELVGWYTMQVLKYLVRAGKKEGESYGKDYKKALDYAKELANLSNDNELTEYTTDDIMGFIQGMADDFEQWKGEE
;
A
#
# COMPACT_ATOMS: atom_id res chain seq x y z
N MET A 1 5.99 4.99 -3.03
CA MET A 1 6.48 5.90 -1.98
C MET A 1 7.96 6.16 -2.16
N ASP A 2 8.34 7.41 -2.16
CA ASP A 2 9.74 7.77 -2.17
C ASP A 2 10.23 7.75 -0.71
N PHE A 3 11.11 6.81 -0.38
CA PHE A 3 11.57 6.64 0.98
C PHE A 3 12.42 7.80 1.48
N LYS A 4 12.98 8.59 0.58
CA LYS A 4 13.70 9.81 0.97
C LYS A 4 12.76 10.83 1.60
N GLU A 5 11.50 10.84 1.18
CA GLU A 5 10.47 11.72 1.72
C GLU A 5 9.89 11.19 3.03
N ASN A 6 10.23 9.94 3.39
CA ASN A 6 9.70 9.28 4.57
C ASN A 6 10.78 9.01 5.61
N ARG A 7 11.70 9.95 5.78
CA ARG A 7 12.80 9.81 6.74
C ARG A 7 12.33 9.59 8.16
N HIS A 8 11.14 10.03 8.49
CA HIS A 8 10.57 9.82 9.82
C HIS A 8 10.27 8.34 10.10
N TYR A 9 10.34 7.49 9.10
CA TYR A 9 10.24 6.05 9.28
C TYR A 9 11.60 5.36 9.40
N ALA A 10 12.69 6.10 9.34
CA ALA A 10 14.01 5.54 9.55
C ALA A 10 14.33 5.48 11.03
N ASN A 11 15.09 4.45 11.45
CA ASN A 11 15.54 4.35 12.83
C ASN A 11 16.79 5.21 13.04
N LYS A 12 17.35 5.17 14.28
CA LYS A 12 18.52 5.98 14.65
C LYS A 12 19.78 5.65 13.84
N TYR A 13 19.82 4.51 13.16
CA TYR A 13 20.94 4.12 12.32
C TYR A 13 20.66 4.38 10.83
N GLY A 14 19.55 5.03 10.51
CA GLY A 14 19.18 5.34 9.13
C GLY A 14 18.54 4.18 8.38
N VAL A 15 18.20 3.09 9.05
CA VAL A 15 17.54 1.95 8.41
C VAL A 15 16.05 2.27 8.25
N GLU A 16 15.57 2.14 7.00
CA GLU A 16 14.18 2.39 6.68
C GLU A 16 13.28 1.28 7.23
N LEU A 17 12.08 1.67 7.69
CA LEU A 17 11.10 0.71 8.17
C LEU A 17 10.80 -0.37 7.13
N ASN A 18 10.65 0.03 5.86
CA ASN A 18 10.34 -0.92 4.80
C ASN A 18 11.41 -1.99 4.65
N GLU A 19 12.67 -1.60 4.78
CA GLU A 19 13.79 -2.55 4.73
C GLU A 19 13.71 -3.55 5.89
N TYR A 20 13.43 -3.04 7.09
CA TYR A 20 13.25 -3.89 8.27
C TYR A 20 12.11 -4.89 8.07
N LEU A 21 10.98 -4.41 7.53
CA LEU A 21 9.83 -5.25 7.29
C LEU A 21 10.14 -6.38 6.30
N LYS A 22 10.81 -6.05 5.20
CA LYS A 22 11.18 -7.05 4.19
C LYS A 22 12.14 -8.10 4.73
N HIS A 23 12.95 -7.73 5.71
CA HIS A 23 13.93 -8.64 6.29
C HIS A 23 13.33 -9.54 7.38
N ASN A 24 12.32 -9.07 8.08
CA ASN A 24 11.79 -9.74 9.28
C ASN A 24 10.42 -10.38 9.12
N PHE A 25 9.74 -10.15 7.99
CA PHE A 25 8.41 -10.70 7.76
C PHE A 25 8.40 -11.50 6.45
N ASN A 26 7.57 -12.53 6.39
CA ASN A 26 7.51 -13.36 5.20
C ASN A 26 6.68 -12.69 4.09
N TYR A 27 6.71 -13.29 2.90
CA TYR A 27 6.04 -12.76 1.73
C TYR A 27 4.54 -12.52 1.97
N GLU A 28 3.86 -13.51 2.54
CA GLU A 28 2.42 -13.41 2.75
C GLU A 28 2.05 -12.30 3.72
N GLU A 29 2.84 -12.15 4.77
CA GLU A 29 2.64 -11.07 5.74
C GLU A 29 2.82 -9.70 5.10
N LEU A 30 3.84 -9.57 4.25
CA LEU A 30 4.12 -8.32 3.54
C LEU A 30 3.02 -7.99 2.54
N VAL A 31 2.54 -9.00 1.80
CA VAL A 31 1.43 -8.80 0.86
C VAL A 31 0.21 -8.25 1.61
N GLY A 32 -0.10 -8.84 2.76
CA GLY A 32 -1.23 -8.39 3.57
C GLY A 32 -1.05 -6.95 4.04
N TRP A 33 0.13 -6.62 4.53
CA TRP A 33 0.39 -5.28 5.06
C TRP A 33 0.31 -4.22 3.96
N TYR A 34 0.97 -4.46 2.82
CA TYR A 34 0.93 -3.51 1.72
C TYR A 34 -0.48 -3.37 1.14
N THR A 35 -1.21 -4.47 1.03
CA THR A 35 -2.60 -4.45 0.57
C THR A 35 -3.46 -3.57 1.47
N MET A 36 -3.31 -3.72 2.77
CA MET A 36 -4.06 -2.91 3.73
C MET A 36 -3.70 -1.43 3.63
N GLN A 37 -2.43 -1.10 3.39
CA GLN A 37 -2.02 0.28 3.24
C GLN A 37 -2.64 0.91 1.99
N VAL A 38 -2.59 0.21 0.86
CA VAL A 38 -3.20 0.70 -0.38
C VAL A 38 -4.69 0.93 -0.17
N LEU A 39 -5.37 -0.07 0.39
CA LEU A 39 -6.81 0.00 0.62
C LEU A 39 -7.17 1.18 1.53
N LYS A 40 -6.43 1.34 2.61
CA LYS A 40 -6.66 2.43 3.57
C LYS A 40 -6.64 3.80 2.88
N TYR A 41 -5.62 4.03 2.06
CA TYR A 41 -5.48 5.33 1.40
C TYR A 41 -6.49 5.54 0.28
N LEU A 42 -6.87 4.48 -0.44
CA LEU A 42 -7.92 4.59 -1.44
C LEU A 42 -9.27 4.94 -0.81
N VAL A 43 -9.61 4.29 0.30
CA VAL A 43 -10.86 4.55 1.00
C VAL A 43 -10.87 5.98 1.58
N ARG A 44 -9.74 6.43 2.07
CA ARG A 44 -9.63 7.74 2.71
C ARG A 44 -9.56 8.90 1.71
N ALA A 45 -9.17 8.63 0.47
CA ALA A 45 -8.94 9.67 -0.52
C ALA A 45 -10.13 10.62 -0.66
N GLY A 46 -9.87 11.90 -0.43
CA GLY A 46 -10.88 12.95 -0.51
C GLY A 46 -11.83 13.05 0.68
N LYS A 47 -11.71 12.16 1.67
CA LYS A 47 -12.62 12.13 2.82
C LYS A 47 -12.03 12.80 4.06
N LYS A 48 -10.71 12.82 4.16
CA LYS A 48 -10.06 13.38 5.34
C LYS A 48 -9.95 14.88 5.22
N GLU A 49 -10.43 15.58 6.23
CA GLU A 49 -10.36 17.03 6.30
C GLU A 49 -8.89 17.49 6.28
N GLY A 50 -8.60 18.49 5.44
CA GLY A 50 -7.25 19.03 5.34
C GLY A 50 -6.33 18.27 4.43
N GLU A 51 -6.77 17.13 3.88
CA GLU A 51 -5.97 16.32 2.95
C GLU A 51 -6.66 16.28 1.59
N SER A 52 -5.89 16.45 0.53
CA SER A 52 -6.44 16.36 -0.82
C SER A 52 -6.59 14.91 -1.26
N TYR A 53 -7.52 14.68 -2.19
CA TYR A 53 -7.68 13.37 -2.82
C TYR A 53 -6.35 12.89 -3.42
N GLY A 54 -5.66 13.75 -4.16
CA GLY A 54 -4.41 13.38 -4.83
C GLY A 54 -3.32 12.97 -3.88
N LYS A 55 -3.27 13.57 -2.69
CA LYS A 55 -2.25 13.23 -1.70
C LYS A 55 -2.42 11.80 -1.19
N ASP A 56 -3.65 11.42 -0.85
CA ASP A 56 -3.93 10.05 -0.41
C ASP A 56 -3.80 9.05 -1.55
N TYR A 57 -4.25 9.43 -2.74
CA TYR A 57 -4.11 8.58 -3.92
C TYR A 57 -2.63 8.29 -4.21
N LYS A 58 -1.77 9.32 -4.09
CA LYS A 58 -0.33 9.14 -4.29
C LYS A 58 0.24 8.14 -3.28
N LYS A 59 -0.17 8.23 -2.02
CA LYS A 59 0.27 7.27 -1.00
C LYS A 59 -0.17 5.85 -1.34
N ALA A 60 -1.42 5.69 -1.78
CA ALA A 60 -1.91 4.38 -2.22
C ALA A 60 -1.07 3.84 -3.38
N LEU A 61 -0.78 4.71 -4.36
CA LEU A 61 0.04 4.33 -5.52
C LEU A 61 1.45 3.90 -5.10
N ASP A 62 2.06 4.62 -4.17
CA ASP A 62 3.40 4.29 -3.69
C ASP A 62 3.45 2.92 -3.03
N TYR A 63 2.46 2.59 -2.19
CA TYR A 63 2.39 1.27 -1.59
C TYR A 63 2.07 0.19 -2.63
N ALA A 64 1.26 0.51 -3.62
CA ALA A 64 0.97 -0.42 -4.71
C ALA A 64 2.22 -0.75 -5.52
N LYS A 65 3.12 0.22 -5.71
CA LYS A 65 4.40 -0.02 -6.38
C LYS A 65 5.26 -0.99 -5.58
N GLU A 66 5.29 -0.83 -4.27
CA GLU A 66 6.03 -1.75 -3.40
C GLU A 66 5.44 -3.16 -3.48
N LEU A 67 4.13 -3.26 -3.47
CA LEU A 67 3.45 -4.54 -3.58
C LEU A 67 3.72 -5.20 -4.93
N ALA A 68 3.68 -4.45 -6.02
CA ALA A 68 3.98 -4.97 -7.35
C ALA A 68 5.41 -5.50 -7.42
N ASN A 69 6.37 -4.75 -6.87
CA ASN A 69 7.76 -5.19 -6.83
C ASN A 69 7.92 -6.48 -6.05
N LEU A 70 7.26 -6.57 -4.91
CA LEU A 70 7.31 -7.77 -4.07
C LEU A 70 6.71 -8.97 -4.80
N SER A 71 5.58 -8.79 -5.47
CA SER A 71 4.92 -9.85 -6.22
C SER A 71 5.76 -10.34 -7.39
N ASN A 72 6.39 -9.41 -8.11
CA ASN A 72 7.25 -9.76 -9.25
C ASN A 72 8.47 -10.55 -8.79
N ASP A 73 8.98 -10.28 -7.59
CA ASP A 73 10.12 -11.00 -7.05
C ASP A 73 9.76 -12.42 -6.61
N ASN A 74 8.50 -12.69 -6.29
CA ASN A 74 8.08 -13.96 -5.69
C ASN A 74 7.11 -14.77 -6.55
N GLU A 75 6.63 -14.22 -7.65
CA GLU A 75 5.65 -14.86 -8.53
C GLU A 75 6.22 -15.04 -9.92
N LEU A 76 5.74 -16.06 -10.62
CA LEU A 76 6.10 -16.25 -12.03
C LEU A 76 5.35 -15.27 -12.94
N THR A 77 4.20 -14.78 -12.47
CA THR A 77 3.40 -13.80 -13.20
C THR A 77 3.78 -12.40 -12.74
N GLU A 78 4.11 -11.54 -13.70
CA GLU A 78 4.41 -10.15 -13.39
C GLU A 78 3.12 -9.34 -13.25
N TYR A 79 3.05 -8.56 -12.19
CA TYR A 79 1.98 -7.62 -11.96
C TYR A 79 2.53 -6.21 -12.04
N THR A 80 1.83 -5.35 -12.77
CA THR A 80 2.18 -3.92 -12.80
C THR A 80 1.52 -3.21 -11.63
N THR A 81 1.99 -2.00 -11.35
CA THR A 81 1.37 -1.15 -10.35
C THR A 81 -0.11 -0.90 -10.69
N ASP A 82 -0.41 -0.71 -11.97
CA ASP A 82 -1.78 -0.47 -12.41
C ASP A 82 -2.67 -1.70 -12.16
N ASP A 83 -2.13 -2.90 -12.37
CA ASP A 83 -2.86 -4.15 -12.08
C ASP A 83 -3.23 -4.21 -10.60
N ILE A 84 -2.27 -3.92 -9.75
CA ILE A 84 -2.47 -3.95 -8.29
C ILE A 84 -3.49 -2.88 -7.87
N MET A 85 -3.36 -1.67 -8.41
CA MET A 85 -4.29 -0.59 -8.11
C MET A 85 -5.72 -0.94 -8.52
N GLY A 86 -5.88 -1.51 -9.72
CA GLY A 86 -7.20 -1.91 -10.21
C GLY A 86 -7.83 -2.98 -9.32
N PHE A 87 -7.02 -3.96 -8.91
CA PHE A 87 -7.48 -5.03 -8.04
C PHE A 87 -7.95 -4.47 -6.69
N ILE A 88 -7.15 -3.61 -6.08
CA ILE A 88 -7.47 -3.06 -4.76
C ILE A 88 -8.59 -2.02 -4.85
N GLN A 89 -8.71 -1.32 -5.98
CA GLN A 89 -9.84 -0.41 -6.19
C GLN A 89 -11.17 -1.19 -6.13
N GLY A 90 -11.18 -2.42 -6.65
CA GLY A 90 -12.36 -3.28 -6.52
C GLY A 90 -12.69 -3.57 -5.06
N MET A 91 -11.68 -3.81 -4.24
CA MET A 91 -11.88 -4.01 -2.80
C MET A 91 -12.42 -2.76 -2.12
N ALA A 92 -11.93 -1.59 -2.50
CA ALA A 92 -12.41 -0.32 -1.96
C ALA A 92 -13.88 -0.10 -2.33
N ASP A 93 -14.25 -0.43 -3.55
CA ASP A 93 -15.63 -0.31 -4.01
C ASP A 93 -16.54 -1.27 -3.24
N ASP A 94 -16.08 -2.49 -3.00
CA ASP A 94 -16.81 -3.47 -2.19
C ASP A 94 -17.01 -2.96 -0.77
N PHE A 95 -15.98 -2.35 -0.20
CA PHE A 95 -16.09 -1.76 1.14
C PHE A 95 -17.14 -0.65 1.19
N GLU A 96 -17.20 0.21 0.18
CA GLU A 96 -18.17 1.30 0.16
C GLU A 96 -19.62 0.78 0.17
N GLN A 97 -19.83 -0.45 -0.28
CA GLN A 97 -21.17 -1.04 -0.33
C GLN A 97 -21.42 -2.03 0.79
N TRP A 98 -20.43 -2.32 1.60
CA TRP A 98 -20.55 -3.29 2.68
C TRP A 98 -21.36 -2.71 3.84
N LYS A 99 -22.39 -3.42 4.22
CA LYS A 99 -23.31 -2.98 5.28
C LYS A 99 -22.99 -3.58 6.65
N GLY A 100 -21.87 -4.28 6.74
CA GLY A 100 -21.52 -4.97 7.96
C GLY A 100 -22.18 -6.33 8.04
N GLU A 101 -21.93 -7.04 9.13
CA GLU A 101 -22.55 -8.34 9.36
C GLU A 101 -23.96 -8.15 9.88
N GLU A 102 -24.84 -8.95 9.34
CA GLU A 102 -26.25 -8.93 9.76
C GLU A 102 -26.60 -10.23 10.49
#